data_54856b6762a43c953a8bd21c1a4aa970
#
_entry.id   54856b6762a43c953a8bd21c1a4aa970
#
_cell.length_a   1.000
_cell.length_b   1.000
_cell.length_c   1.000
_cell.angle_alpha   90.00
_cell.angle_beta   90.00
_cell.angle_gamma   90.00
#
_symmetry.space_group_name_H-M   'P 1'
#
loop_
_entity.id
_entity.type
_entity.pdbx_description
1 polymer ?
#
loop_
_entity_poly.entity_id
_entity_poly.type
_entity_poly.pdbx_seq_one_letter_code
_entity_poly.pdbx_strand_id
1 'polypeptide(L)'
;MDYEGKKLAPGMIQSLGAGDEIQVVDPKGSGSDAAGFLKTQQGLIAAGQGLSYEAVSRDMSGATYSSARQNAIEDENTYTEDVELLTDFMSEVYETFVISCYLSGLVDMPGFWDKKAEYLSHTWTKAPKKWIDPAKESTAGKTALQSGQKTFQDVCAEQGKDWKEAV
;
A
#
# COMPACT_ATOMS: atom_id res chain seq x y z
N MET A 1 -13.99 22.47 56.80
CA MET A 1 -13.22 21.20 56.77
C MET A 1 -11.94 21.49 56.07
N ASP A 2 -10.86 21.70 56.85
CA ASP A 2 -9.54 21.89 56.24
C ASP A 2 -8.94 20.56 55.83
N TYR A 3 -8.81 20.36 54.52
CA TYR A 3 -8.18 19.18 53.93
C TYR A 3 -6.65 19.33 53.97
N GLU A 4 -6.02 18.86 55.02
CA GLU A 4 -4.57 18.72 55.04
C GLU A 4 -4.15 17.54 54.16
N GLY A 5 -3.83 17.82 52.91
CA GLY A 5 -3.28 16.83 52.01
C GLY A 5 -1.92 16.32 52.47
N LYS A 6 -1.88 15.19 53.12
CA LYS A 6 -0.61 14.51 53.46
C LYS A 6 0.01 13.88 52.24
N LYS A 7 1.30 14.18 51.98
CA LYS A 7 2.04 13.53 50.90
C LYS A 7 2.27 12.06 51.25
N LEU A 8 1.88 11.15 50.36
CA LEU A 8 2.17 9.75 50.46
C LEU A 8 3.67 9.49 50.24
N ALA A 9 4.30 8.72 51.13
CA ALA A 9 5.69 8.30 51.01
C ALA A 9 5.76 6.75 51.03
N PRO A 10 6.74 6.14 50.34
CA PRO A 10 6.91 4.68 50.38
C PRO A 10 7.10 4.18 51.82
N GLY A 11 6.32 3.19 52.23
CA GLY A 11 6.39 2.63 53.57
C GLY A 11 5.68 3.44 54.68
N MET A 12 4.90 4.45 54.35
CA MET A 12 4.12 5.25 55.28
C MET A 12 2.98 4.44 55.89
N ILE A 13 2.93 4.40 57.23
CA ILE A 13 1.80 3.82 57.98
C ILE A 13 0.98 4.98 58.50
N GLN A 14 -0.29 5.02 58.12
CA GLN A 14 -1.24 6.03 58.60
C GLN A 14 -2.35 5.36 59.42
N SER A 15 -2.55 5.82 60.65
CA SER A 15 -3.68 5.41 61.46
C SER A 15 -4.95 6.20 61.08
N LEU A 16 -6.04 5.50 60.90
CA LEU A 16 -7.35 6.07 60.60
C LEU A 16 -8.12 6.34 61.89
N GLY A 17 -8.88 7.39 61.92
CA GLY A 17 -9.85 7.67 62.98
C GLY A 17 -11.07 6.75 62.90
N ALA A 18 -11.87 6.68 63.97
CA ALA A 18 -13.13 5.93 63.94
C ALA A 18 -14.11 6.55 62.93
N GLY A 19 -14.43 5.79 61.86
CA GLY A 19 -15.31 6.25 60.79
C GLY A 19 -14.62 6.76 59.53
N ASP A 20 -13.27 6.79 59.49
CA ASP A 20 -12.53 7.12 58.29
C ASP A 20 -12.45 5.92 57.32
N GLU A 21 -12.69 6.17 56.06
CA GLU A 21 -12.53 5.17 54.99
C GLU A 21 -11.39 5.60 54.04
N ILE A 22 -10.54 4.65 53.65
CA ILE A 22 -9.55 4.87 52.61
C ILE A 22 -10.20 4.56 51.28
N GLN A 23 -10.38 5.56 50.44
CA GLN A 23 -10.71 5.37 49.02
C GLN A 23 -9.42 5.34 48.21
N VAL A 24 -9.05 4.15 47.76
CA VAL A 24 -7.96 4.01 46.79
C VAL A 24 -8.50 4.38 45.40
N VAL A 25 -8.17 5.56 44.96
CA VAL A 25 -8.35 5.94 43.54
C VAL A 25 -7.20 5.28 42.78
N ASP A 26 -7.46 4.07 42.30
CA ASP A 26 -6.58 3.45 41.31
C ASP A 26 -6.96 4.02 39.94
N PRO A 27 -6.18 4.98 39.41
CA PRO A 27 -6.37 5.40 38.04
C PRO A 27 -5.95 4.20 37.18
N LYS A 28 -6.87 3.26 36.95
CA LYS A 28 -6.71 2.30 35.84
C LYS A 28 -6.62 3.13 34.58
N GLY A 29 -5.42 3.63 34.35
CA GLY A 29 -5.08 4.30 33.12
C GLY A 29 -5.45 3.35 32.00
N SER A 30 -5.94 3.88 30.90
CA SER A 30 -6.23 3.16 29.65
C SER A 30 -5.05 2.34 29.09
N GLY A 31 -4.00 2.13 29.88
CA GLY A 31 -2.81 1.35 29.53
C GLY A 31 -3.03 -0.15 29.35
N SER A 32 -4.18 -0.69 29.78
CA SER A 32 -4.46 -2.12 29.63
C SER A 32 -4.81 -2.53 28.19
N ASP A 33 -5.09 -1.57 27.29
CA ASP A 33 -5.40 -1.84 25.87
C ASP A 33 -4.65 -0.92 24.91
N ALA A 34 -3.40 -0.59 25.23
CA ALA A 34 -2.55 0.20 24.37
C ALA A 34 -2.34 -0.48 22.99
N ALA A 35 -2.28 -1.80 22.96
CA ALA A 35 -2.16 -2.57 21.72
C ALA A 35 -3.40 -2.43 20.84
N GLY A 36 -4.61 -2.55 21.41
CA GLY A 36 -5.87 -2.34 20.69
C GLY A 36 -6.02 -0.91 20.18
N PHE A 37 -5.64 0.07 20.99
CA PHE A 37 -5.62 1.47 20.55
C PHE A 37 -4.68 1.70 19.37
N LEU A 38 -3.44 1.21 19.43
CA LEU A 38 -2.47 1.32 18.33
C LEU A 38 -2.97 0.63 17.07
N LYS A 39 -3.55 -0.56 17.21
CA LYS A 39 -4.15 -1.29 16.09
C LYS A 39 -5.26 -0.48 15.41
N THR A 40 -6.14 0.12 16.20
CA THR A 40 -7.21 0.99 15.69
C THR A 40 -6.65 2.20 14.96
N GLN A 41 -5.62 2.86 15.52
CA GLN A 41 -4.98 4.01 14.87
C GLN A 41 -4.32 3.62 13.54
N GLN A 42 -3.62 2.50 13.49
CA GLN A 42 -3.05 1.99 12.24
C GLN A 42 -4.12 1.67 11.19
N GLY A 43 -5.26 1.10 11.63
CA GLY A 43 -6.40 0.86 10.75
C GLY A 43 -7.00 2.15 10.17
N LEU A 44 -7.13 3.20 10.99
CA LEU A 44 -7.60 4.51 10.52
C LEU A 44 -6.63 5.17 9.54
N ILE A 45 -5.32 5.05 9.79
CA ILE A 45 -4.28 5.54 8.86
C ILE A 45 -4.37 4.78 7.53
N ALA A 46 -4.48 3.45 7.58
CA ALA A 46 -4.61 2.62 6.40
C ALA A 46 -5.87 2.99 5.59
N ALA A 47 -7.01 3.10 6.24
CA ALA A 47 -8.27 3.50 5.60
C ALA A 47 -8.20 4.90 4.98
N GLY A 48 -7.50 5.85 5.64
CA GLY A 48 -7.28 7.20 5.11
C GLY A 48 -6.42 7.24 3.84
N GLN A 49 -5.65 6.18 3.58
CA GLN A 49 -4.82 6.01 2.39
C GLN A 49 -5.45 5.04 1.36
N GLY A 50 -6.65 4.54 1.63
CA GLY A 50 -7.30 3.54 0.79
C GLY A 50 -6.60 2.17 0.81
N LEU A 51 -5.85 1.86 1.89
CA LEU A 51 -5.09 0.62 2.04
C LEU A 51 -5.66 -0.25 3.16
N SER A 52 -5.39 -1.55 3.08
CA SER A 52 -5.72 -2.48 4.14
C SER A 52 -4.83 -2.29 5.38
N TYR A 53 -5.34 -2.69 6.56
CA TYR A 53 -4.56 -2.70 7.80
C TYR A 53 -3.27 -3.50 7.64
N GLU A 54 -3.35 -4.67 7.01
CA GLU A 54 -2.24 -5.58 6.79
C GLU A 54 -1.16 -4.97 5.87
N ALA A 55 -1.55 -4.15 4.90
CA ALA A 55 -0.58 -3.47 4.02
C ALA A 55 0.25 -2.45 4.80
N VAL A 56 -0.34 -1.74 5.76
CA VAL A 56 0.33 -0.69 6.54
C VAL A 56 1.08 -1.28 7.74
N SER A 57 0.43 -2.15 8.52
CA SER A 57 1.00 -2.71 9.76
C SER A 57 1.98 -3.86 9.53
N ARG A 58 1.85 -4.57 8.40
CA ARG A 58 2.52 -5.84 8.11
C ARG A 58 2.15 -6.97 9.08
N ASP A 59 1.10 -6.78 9.87
CA ASP A 59 0.59 -7.78 10.81
C ASP A 59 -0.46 -8.66 10.13
N MET A 60 -0.10 -9.90 9.85
CA MET A 60 -0.95 -10.91 9.24
C MET A 60 -1.59 -11.85 10.25
N SER A 61 -1.41 -11.62 11.57
CA SER A 61 -1.83 -12.55 12.63
C SER A 61 -3.34 -12.82 12.68
N GLY A 62 -4.14 -11.86 12.27
CA GLY A 62 -5.61 -11.97 12.20
C GLY A 62 -6.16 -12.30 10.81
N ALA A 63 -5.31 -12.41 9.79
CA ALA A 63 -5.74 -12.59 8.41
C ALA A 63 -5.97 -14.07 8.08
N THR A 64 -7.07 -14.36 7.41
CA THR A 64 -7.29 -15.63 6.71
C THR A 64 -6.82 -15.49 5.26
N TYR A 65 -6.61 -16.63 4.56
CA TYR A 65 -6.25 -16.58 3.14
C TYR A 65 -7.25 -15.78 2.30
N SER A 66 -8.55 -15.95 2.56
CA SER A 66 -9.60 -15.24 1.82
C SER A 66 -9.60 -13.75 2.10
N SER A 67 -9.47 -13.32 3.36
CA SER A 67 -9.42 -11.91 3.72
C SER A 67 -8.15 -11.25 3.21
N ALA A 68 -6.99 -11.91 3.33
CA ALA A 68 -5.74 -11.39 2.80
C ALA A 68 -5.77 -11.23 1.27
N ARG A 69 -6.41 -12.14 0.55
CA ARG A 69 -6.60 -12.04 -0.90
C ARG A 69 -7.53 -10.88 -1.26
N GLN A 70 -8.65 -10.71 -0.54
CA GLN A 70 -9.58 -9.60 -0.78
C GLN A 70 -8.88 -8.26 -0.54
N ASN A 71 -8.19 -8.12 0.58
CA ASN A 71 -7.43 -6.92 0.91
C ASN A 71 -6.37 -6.60 -0.16
N ALA A 72 -5.65 -7.61 -0.65
CA ALA A 72 -4.66 -7.42 -1.72
C ALA A 72 -5.28 -6.95 -3.04
N ILE A 73 -6.51 -7.36 -3.36
CA ILE A 73 -7.23 -6.89 -4.55
C ILE A 73 -7.66 -5.41 -4.37
N GLU A 74 -8.13 -5.04 -3.20
CA GLU A 74 -8.54 -3.66 -2.90
C GLU A 74 -7.33 -2.72 -2.85
N ASP A 75 -6.24 -3.13 -2.21
CA ASP A 75 -4.97 -2.40 -2.22
C ASP A 75 -4.44 -2.19 -3.65
N GLU A 76 -4.56 -3.19 -4.51
CA GLU A 76 -4.17 -3.10 -5.93
C GLU A 76 -4.98 -2.06 -6.70
N ASN A 77 -6.26 -1.88 -6.39
CA ASN A 77 -7.08 -0.83 -7.00
C ASN A 77 -6.54 0.55 -6.65
N THR A 78 -6.23 0.79 -5.36
CA THR A 78 -5.61 2.05 -4.90
C THR A 78 -4.27 2.29 -5.60
N TYR A 79 -3.38 1.29 -5.65
CA TYR A 79 -2.10 1.42 -6.36
C TYR A 79 -2.27 1.64 -7.85
N THR A 80 -3.35 1.13 -8.46
CA THR A 80 -3.59 1.33 -9.89
C THR A 80 -3.92 2.79 -10.19
N GLU A 81 -4.72 3.44 -9.36
CA GLU A 81 -5.03 4.87 -9.51
C GLU A 81 -3.76 5.73 -9.41
N ASP A 82 -2.91 5.46 -8.43
CA ASP A 82 -1.62 6.15 -8.27
C ASP A 82 -0.68 5.92 -9.47
N VAL A 83 -0.63 4.69 -9.97
CA VAL A 83 0.19 4.34 -11.15
C VAL A 83 -0.32 5.05 -12.40
N GLU A 84 -1.62 5.16 -12.60
CA GLU A 84 -2.19 5.89 -13.75
C GLU A 84 -1.78 7.36 -13.72
N LEU A 85 -1.90 8.03 -12.57
CA LEU A 85 -1.46 9.42 -12.41
C LEU A 85 0.05 9.57 -12.70
N LEU A 86 0.88 8.67 -12.19
CA LEU A 86 2.33 8.70 -12.44
C LEU A 86 2.67 8.39 -13.89
N THR A 87 1.93 7.50 -14.54
CA THR A 87 2.12 7.14 -15.95
C THR A 87 1.85 8.32 -16.88
N ASP A 88 0.79 9.08 -16.62
CA ASP A 88 0.47 10.29 -17.38
C ASP A 88 1.59 11.33 -17.26
N PHE A 89 2.03 11.60 -16.02
CA PHE A 89 3.16 12.50 -15.78
C PHE A 89 4.44 12.04 -16.47
N MET A 90 4.78 10.75 -16.36
CA MET A 90 5.98 10.20 -17.01
C MET A 90 5.89 10.26 -18.53
N SER A 91 4.69 10.13 -19.11
CA SER A 91 4.48 10.25 -20.55
C SER A 91 4.78 11.66 -21.03
N GLU A 92 4.34 12.70 -20.33
CA GLU A 92 4.66 14.09 -20.64
C GLU A 92 6.19 14.37 -20.58
N VAL A 93 6.84 13.83 -19.54
CA VAL A 93 8.30 13.93 -19.39
C VAL A 93 9.02 13.23 -20.54
N TYR A 94 8.59 12.01 -20.89
CA TYR A 94 9.17 11.23 -21.98
C TYR A 94 9.02 11.95 -23.34
N GLU A 95 7.83 12.43 -23.65
CA GLU A 95 7.58 13.18 -24.88
C GLU A 95 8.46 14.43 -24.98
N THR A 96 8.55 15.19 -23.88
CA THR A 96 9.42 16.36 -23.79
C THR A 96 10.90 16.00 -23.99
N PHE A 97 11.32 14.90 -23.39
CA PHE A 97 12.68 14.39 -23.56
C PHE A 97 12.99 14.00 -25.01
N VAL A 98 12.11 13.25 -25.67
CA VAL A 98 12.29 12.85 -27.07
C VAL A 98 12.34 14.05 -28.00
N ILE A 99 11.44 15.03 -27.81
CA ILE A 99 11.45 16.29 -28.58
C ILE A 99 12.76 17.03 -28.35
N SER A 100 13.25 17.12 -27.13
CA SER A 100 14.53 17.76 -26.80
C SER A 100 15.71 17.06 -27.46
N CYS A 101 15.73 15.73 -27.51
CA CYS A 101 16.74 14.94 -28.21
C CYS A 101 16.76 15.24 -29.71
N TYR A 102 15.58 15.36 -30.34
CA TYR A 102 15.46 15.76 -31.75
C TYR A 102 15.99 17.16 -31.98
N LEU A 103 15.55 18.14 -31.18
CA LEU A 103 15.97 19.55 -31.37
C LEU A 103 17.44 19.78 -31.11
N SER A 104 18.06 19.02 -30.21
CA SER A 104 19.50 19.08 -29.95
C SER A 104 20.35 18.32 -30.97
N GLY A 105 19.76 17.60 -31.91
CA GLY A 105 20.49 16.75 -32.87
C GLY A 105 21.16 15.54 -32.22
N LEU A 106 20.78 15.15 -31.02
CA LEU A 106 21.34 13.99 -30.31
C LEU A 106 20.95 12.67 -30.97
N VAL A 107 19.76 12.62 -31.55
CA VAL A 107 19.23 11.46 -32.26
C VAL A 107 18.72 11.90 -33.63
N ASP A 108 19.11 11.18 -34.67
CA ASP A 108 18.59 11.42 -36.01
C ASP A 108 17.18 10.82 -36.16
N MET A 109 16.21 11.67 -36.40
CA MET A 109 14.79 11.30 -36.56
C MET A 109 14.23 11.91 -37.85
N PRO A 110 14.46 11.29 -39.00
CA PRO A 110 14.06 11.87 -40.29
C PRO A 110 12.51 11.98 -40.37
N GLY A 111 12.04 13.19 -40.74
CA GLY A 111 10.60 13.46 -40.81
C GLY A 111 9.89 13.48 -39.49
N PHE A 112 10.55 13.85 -38.41
CA PHE A 112 10.03 13.82 -37.04
C PHE A 112 8.66 14.46 -36.92
N TRP A 113 8.45 15.66 -37.46
CA TRP A 113 7.17 16.38 -37.33
C TRP A 113 6.03 15.69 -38.07
N ASP A 114 6.31 15.05 -39.20
CA ASP A 114 5.31 14.30 -39.98
C ASP A 114 4.96 12.96 -39.32
N LYS A 115 5.92 12.39 -38.60
CA LYS A 115 5.82 11.08 -37.91
C LYS A 115 5.85 11.20 -36.40
N LYS A 116 5.48 12.36 -35.87
CA LYS A 116 5.58 12.65 -34.43
C LYS A 116 4.93 11.56 -33.56
N ALA A 117 3.72 11.12 -33.91
CA ALA A 117 2.99 10.10 -33.17
C ALA A 117 3.71 8.73 -33.14
N GLU A 118 4.44 8.39 -34.22
CA GLU A 118 5.22 7.16 -34.31
C GLU A 118 6.46 7.23 -33.41
N TYR A 119 7.21 8.34 -33.46
CA TYR A 119 8.41 8.55 -32.64
C TYR A 119 8.10 8.70 -31.14
N LEU A 120 6.94 9.25 -30.78
CA LEU A 120 6.50 9.40 -29.40
C LEU A 120 5.75 8.19 -28.87
N SER A 121 5.47 7.19 -29.73
CA SER A 121 4.77 5.97 -29.30
C SER A 121 5.59 5.23 -28.25
N HIS A 122 5.00 5.00 -27.12
CA HIS A 122 5.61 4.26 -26.00
C HIS A 122 4.55 3.51 -25.19
N THR A 123 5.00 2.59 -24.41
CA THR A 123 4.13 1.80 -23.50
C THR A 123 4.84 1.63 -22.17
N TRP A 124 4.14 1.96 -21.09
CA TRP A 124 4.64 1.73 -19.74
C TRP A 124 4.25 0.33 -19.28
N THR A 125 5.25 -0.43 -18.86
CA THR A 125 5.01 -1.77 -18.31
C THR A 125 5.14 -1.69 -16.79
N LYS A 126 4.07 -2.10 -16.10
CA LYS A 126 4.05 -2.15 -14.63
C LYS A 126 5.06 -3.19 -14.12
N ALA A 127 5.55 -3.00 -12.90
CA ALA A 127 6.35 -4.02 -12.23
C ALA A 127 5.56 -5.33 -12.11
N PRO A 128 6.23 -6.50 -12.26
CA PRO A 128 5.54 -7.79 -12.22
C PRO A 128 4.90 -8.04 -10.86
N LYS A 129 3.69 -8.57 -10.87
CA LYS A 129 3.03 -9.01 -9.64
C LYS A 129 3.77 -10.24 -9.08
N LYS A 130 4.05 -10.21 -7.78
CA LYS A 130 4.59 -11.40 -7.12
C LYS A 130 3.49 -12.44 -6.97
N TRP A 131 3.74 -13.63 -7.49
CA TRP A 131 2.80 -14.74 -7.36
C TRP A 131 2.80 -15.28 -5.93
N ILE A 132 1.61 -15.46 -5.37
CA ILE A 132 1.42 -16.09 -4.06
C ILE A 132 1.51 -17.61 -4.20
N ASP A 133 0.89 -18.15 -5.26
CA ASP A 133 0.92 -19.58 -5.63
C ASP A 133 1.25 -19.71 -7.13
N PRO A 134 2.53 -19.87 -7.47
CA PRO A 134 2.96 -19.91 -8.87
C PRO A 134 2.26 -20.98 -9.71
N ALA A 135 1.92 -22.14 -9.12
CA ALA A 135 1.28 -23.21 -9.85
C ALA A 135 -0.17 -22.86 -10.23
N LYS A 136 -0.93 -22.31 -9.29
CA LYS A 136 -2.32 -21.89 -9.54
C LYS A 136 -2.39 -20.72 -10.50
N GLU A 137 -1.51 -19.74 -10.34
CA GLU A 137 -1.50 -18.54 -11.17
C GLU A 137 -1.06 -18.84 -12.60
N SER A 138 -0.07 -19.73 -12.78
CA SER A 138 0.33 -20.21 -14.09
C SER A 138 -0.82 -20.97 -14.79
N THR A 139 -1.54 -21.83 -14.06
CA THR A 139 -2.69 -22.56 -14.58
C THR A 139 -3.84 -21.60 -14.94
N ALA A 140 -4.12 -20.61 -14.11
CA ALA A 140 -5.12 -19.58 -14.37
C ALA A 140 -4.77 -18.74 -15.61
N GLY A 141 -3.51 -18.33 -15.75
CA GLY A 141 -3.02 -17.61 -16.92
C GLY A 141 -3.17 -18.42 -18.22
N LYS A 142 -2.79 -19.70 -18.19
CA LYS A 142 -3.00 -20.61 -19.32
C LYS A 142 -4.48 -20.75 -19.68
N THR A 143 -5.36 -20.92 -18.70
CA THR A 143 -6.80 -21.03 -18.91
C THR A 143 -7.38 -19.73 -19.49
N ALA A 144 -6.96 -18.59 -19.00
CA ALA A 144 -7.40 -17.28 -19.49
C ALA A 144 -6.98 -17.04 -20.95
N LEU A 145 -5.76 -17.45 -21.34
CA LEU A 145 -5.30 -17.44 -22.73
C LEU A 145 -6.16 -18.36 -23.61
N GLN A 146 -6.41 -19.58 -23.17
CA GLN A 146 -7.17 -20.57 -23.94
C GLN A 146 -8.64 -20.18 -24.11
N SER A 147 -9.23 -19.48 -23.12
CA SER A 147 -10.61 -18.99 -23.16
C SER A 147 -10.76 -17.64 -23.87
N GLY A 148 -9.66 -17.01 -24.31
CA GLY A 148 -9.68 -15.70 -24.94
C GLY A 148 -9.96 -14.53 -23.99
N GLN A 149 -9.89 -14.77 -22.67
CA GLN A 149 -10.07 -13.71 -21.66
C GLN A 149 -8.85 -12.77 -21.55
N LYS A 150 -7.67 -13.28 -21.91
CA LYS A 150 -6.43 -12.51 -21.94
C LYS A 150 -5.68 -12.80 -23.24
N THR A 151 -4.97 -11.78 -23.73
CA THR A 151 -4.01 -11.93 -24.82
C THR A 151 -2.66 -12.40 -24.29
N PHE A 152 -1.80 -12.90 -25.17
CA PHE A 152 -0.42 -13.22 -24.82
C PHE A 152 0.35 -11.98 -24.34
N GLN A 153 0.06 -10.83 -24.95
CA GLN A 153 0.63 -9.54 -24.53
C GLN A 153 0.25 -9.18 -23.09
N ASP A 154 -1.02 -9.36 -22.70
CA ASP A 154 -1.47 -9.10 -21.34
C ASP A 154 -0.76 -9.99 -20.32
N VAL A 155 -0.59 -11.28 -20.63
CA VAL A 155 0.11 -12.22 -19.74
C VAL A 155 1.59 -11.85 -19.60
N CYS A 156 2.24 -11.43 -20.68
CA CYS A 156 3.61 -10.96 -20.62
C CYS A 156 3.74 -9.66 -19.79
N ALA A 157 2.85 -8.70 -20.01
CA ALA A 157 2.82 -7.44 -19.27
C ALA A 157 2.60 -7.65 -17.75
N GLU A 158 1.74 -8.59 -17.35
CA GLU A 158 1.55 -8.97 -15.93
C GLU A 158 2.82 -9.56 -15.31
N GLN A 159 3.70 -10.14 -16.13
CA GLN A 159 5.01 -10.64 -15.70
C GLN A 159 6.12 -9.60 -15.84
N GLY A 160 5.80 -8.36 -16.23
CA GLY A 160 6.79 -7.31 -16.46
C GLY A 160 7.72 -7.59 -17.65
N LYS A 161 7.27 -8.36 -18.63
CA LYS A 161 8.05 -8.72 -19.82
C LYS A 161 7.46 -8.07 -21.07
N ASP A 162 8.34 -7.65 -21.95
CA ASP A 162 7.89 -7.31 -23.32
C ASP A 162 7.56 -8.60 -24.07
N TRP A 163 6.35 -8.69 -24.61
CA TRP A 163 5.90 -9.83 -25.39
C TRP A 163 6.75 -10.05 -26.65
N LYS A 164 7.35 -8.99 -27.21
CA LYS A 164 8.22 -9.07 -28.38
C LYS A 164 9.55 -9.77 -28.07
N GLU A 165 10.01 -9.68 -26.82
CA GLU A 165 11.21 -10.37 -26.36
C GLU A 165 10.92 -11.81 -25.87
N ALA A 166 9.65 -12.13 -25.65
CA ALA A 166 9.20 -13.43 -25.14
C ALA A 166 8.86 -14.43 -26.25
N VAL A 167 8.92 -14.04 -27.52
CA VAL A 167 8.76 -14.85 -28.73
C VAL A 167 10.12 -15.05 -29.35
#